data_ffd6d1c6c40a2ed58f6df723a51cf618
#
_entry.id   ffd6d1c6c40a2ed58f6df723a51cf618
#
_cell.length_a   1.000
_cell.length_b   1.000
_cell.length_c   1.000
_cell.angle_alpha   90.00
_cell.angle_beta   90.00
_cell.angle_gamma   90.00
#
_symmetry.space_group_name_H-M   'P 1'
#
loop_
_entity.id
_entity.type
_entity.pdbx_description
1 polymer ?
#
loop_
_entity_poly.entity_id
_entity_poly.type
_entity_poly.pdbx_seq_one_letter_code
_entity_poly.pdbx_strand_id
1 'polypeptide(L)'
;KKPDRSWKRATENLKPGEIAPIGPKGYDPKKGDVLPYKRDLDLYNFRYTLKFNTYTLSLGSSRTENTSSFYTTNTVYDMETVSNTFSVNLDKILLRNQKSKLTFGIGLKRKHNQSYIEEAILSDRVLTIGDISLNGTTTFYGGLLGASLGYERGMRALGAERDKNKGVRSPKAEFMKYTLNTNYYKPLTQKLVYRFNTTLTHSNDVLYGSEKHSIGGVGSVGGFHRTGNIQGDKAIEIENELSYRVLDSEKFGKLSPYLSYSYGKVRNNKNSSVHRKGYMSGALLGLRYNMKYLDLDLAYAKPLARSNYLKPKNREIYFSATLKFKF
;
A
#
# COMPACT_ATOMS: atom_id res chain seq x y z
N LYS A 1 -22.39 3.91 -14.60
CA LYS A 1 -22.45 4.01 -16.08
C LYS A 1 -21.48 2.98 -16.63
N LYS A 2 -21.97 2.02 -17.44
CA LYS A 2 -21.08 1.07 -18.16
C LYS A 2 -20.13 1.86 -19.04
N PRO A 3 -18.84 1.54 -19.11
CA PRO A 3 -17.88 2.24 -19.97
C PRO A 3 -18.29 2.09 -21.44
N ASP A 4 -18.09 3.17 -22.21
CA ASP A 4 -18.32 3.14 -23.66
C ASP A 4 -17.32 2.19 -24.32
N ARG A 5 -17.84 1.12 -24.90
CA ARG A 5 -17.07 0.03 -25.54
C ARG A 5 -16.92 0.20 -27.06
N SER A 6 -17.17 1.41 -27.59
CA SER A 6 -17.16 1.69 -29.03
C SER A 6 -15.84 1.38 -29.75
N TRP A 7 -14.75 1.23 -29.01
CA TRP A 7 -13.41 0.95 -29.52
C TRP A 7 -13.02 -0.54 -29.56
N LYS A 8 -13.91 -1.48 -29.18
CA LYS A 8 -13.59 -2.92 -29.03
C LYS A 8 -13.13 -3.65 -30.31
N ARG A 9 -13.09 -3.03 -31.49
CA ARG A 9 -12.79 -3.75 -32.75
C ARG A 9 -11.90 -2.97 -33.72
N ALA A 10 -10.70 -2.56 -33.29
CA ALA A 10 -9.69 -2.00 -34.19
C ALA A 10 -9.06 -3.06 -35.13
N THR A 11 -9.42 -4.36 -34.96
CA THR A 11 -8.77 -5.49 -35.64
C THR A 11 -9.55 -6.06 -36.83
N GLU A 12 -10.77 -5.62 -37.08
CA GLU A 12 -11.63 -6.27 -38.08
C GLU A 12 -11.20 -6.07 -39.54
N ASN A 13 -10.23 -5.14 -39.82
CA ASN A 13 -9.77 -4.83 -41.19
C ASN A 13 -8.26 -4.76 -41.35
N LEU A 14 -7.48 -5.49 -40.54
CA LEU A 14 -6.04 -5.53 -40.66
C LEU A 14 -5.59 -6.44 -41.80
N LYS A 15 -4.67 -5.97 -42.64
CA LYS A 15 -4.02 -6.77 -43.68
C LYS A 15 -3.02 -7.75 -43.00
N PRO A 16 -2.73 -8.90 -43.63
CA PRO A 16 -1.71 -9.81 -43.14
C PRO A 16 -0.37 -9.09 -42.93
N GLY A 17 0.16 -9.10 -41.69
CA GLY A 17 1.40 -8.42 -41.34
C GLY A 17 1.23 -7.03 -40.73
N GLU A 18 0.04 -6.45 -40.71
CA GLU A 18 -0.25 -5.20 -40.02
C GLU A 18 -0.43 -5.45 -38.51
N ILE A 19 0.29 -4.69 -37.68
CA ILE A 19 0.13 -4.73 -36.23
C ILE A 19 -1.04 -3.83 -35.85
N ALA A 20 -2.05 -4.41 -35.17
CA ALA A 20 -3.18 -3.64 -34.68
C ALA A 20 -2.72 -2.49 -33.76
N PRO A 21 -3.23 -1.27 -33.92
CA PRO A 21 -2.96 -0.21 -32.96
C PRO A 21 -3.54 -0.59 -31.60
N ILE A 22 -2.79 -0.41 -30.54
CA ILE A 22 -3.25 -0.60 -29.18
C ILE A 22 -4.12 0.61 -28.81
N GLY A 23 -5.43 0.44 -28.75
CA GLY A 23 -6.34 1.53 -28.35
C GLY A 23 -7.66 1.58 -29.11
N PRO A 24 -8.49 2.60 -28.84
CA PRO A 24 -9.77 2.80 -29.51
C PRO A 24 -9.62 3.05 -31.01
N LYS A 25 -10.71 2.84 -31.77
CA LYS A 25 -10.75 3.15 -33.20
C LYS A 25 -10.35 4.62 -33.43
N GLY A 26 -9.33 4.84 -34.24
CA GLY A 26 -8.75 6.18 -34.50
C GLY A 26 -7.62 6.58 -33.56
N TYR A 27 -7.23 5.74 -32.60
CA TYR A 27 -6.07 5.98 -31.75
C TYR A 27 -4.76 5.87 -32.55
N ASP A 28 -3.96 6.92 -32.50
CA ASP A 28 -2.64 6.94 -33.11
C ASP A 28 -1.60 7.46 -32.09
N PRO A 29 -0.77 6.56 -31.50
CA PRO A 29 0.23 6.95 -30.51
C PRO A 29 1.29 7.88 -31.08
N LYS A 30 1.48 7.90 -32.42
CA LYS A 30 2.42 8.82 -33.10
C LYS A 30 1.89 10.26 -33.16
N LYS A 31 0.56 10.43 -33.04
CA LYS A 31 -0.09 11.74 -32.96
C LYS A 31 -0.20 12.28 -31.55
N GLY A 32 0.32 11.56 -30.56
CA GLY A 32 0.26 11.95 -29.15
C GLY A 32 -1.05 11.60 -28.45
N ASP A 33 -1.90 10.77 -29.08
CA ASP A 33 -3.12 10.30 -28.44
C ASP A 33 -2.81 9.52 -27.16
N VAL A 34 -3.57 9.79 -26.10
CA VAL A 34 -3.45 9.10 -24.81
C VAL A 34 -4.53 8.05 -24.74
N LEU A 35 -4.14 6.80 -24.45
CA LEU A 35 -5.11 5.73 -24.22
C LEU A 35 -6.04 6.07 -23.03
N PRO A 36 -7.36 5.88 -23.15
CA PRO A 36 -8.27 6.06 -22.06
C PRO A 36 -7.94 5.05 -20.95
N TYR A 37 -7.28 5.52 -19.91
CA TYR A 37 -6.93 4.72 -18.73
C TYR A 37 -7.98 4.94 -17.66
N LYS A 38 -8.78 3.91 -17.39
CA LYS A 38 -9.74 3.94 -16.29
C LYS A 38 -9.06 3.39 -15.04
N ARG A 39 -9.03 4.18 -14.00
CA ARG A 39 -8.63 3.76 -12.67
C ARG A 39 -9.54 4.43 -11.65
N ASP A 40 -10.47 3.66 -11.13
CA ASP A 40 -11.39 4.10 -10.09
C ASP A 40 -11.09 3.30 -8.82
N LEU A 41 -11.06 3.98 -7.69
CA LEU A 41 -10.89 3.38 -6.38
C LEU A 41 -11.93 3.95 -5.44
N ASP A 42 -12.87 3.12 -5.04
CA ASP A 42 -13.86 3.44 -4.03
C ASP A 42 -13.49 2.72 -2.73
N LEU A 43 -13.49 3.46 -1.65
CA LEU A 43 -13.11 2.98 -0.32
C LEU A 43 -14.17 3.39 0.70
N TYR A 44 -14.85 2.41 1.27
CA TYR A 44 -15.82 2.58 2.35
C TYR A 44 -15.26 1.94 3.61
N ASN A 45 -15.18 2.72 4.71
CA ASN A 45 -14.71 2.24 5.99
C ASN A 45 -15.67 2.61 7.09
N PHE A 46 -16.01 1.63 7.91
CA PHE A 46 -16.71 1.80 9.17
C PHE A 46 -15.87 1.23 10.30
N ARG A 47 -15.72 1.99 11.39
CA ARG A 47 -15.06 1.52 12.61
C ARG A 47 -15.82 1.98 13.84
N TYR A 48 -16.09 1.03 14.72
CA TYR A 48 -16.66 1.30 16.02
C TYR A 48 -15.69 0.84 17.11
N THR A 49 -15.42 1.69 18.10
CA THR A 49 -14.44 1.41 19.15
C THR A 49 -15.03 1.66 20.53
N LEU A 50 -14.99 0.62 21.35
CA LEU A 50 -15.37 0.65 22.76
C LEU A 50 -14.12 0.58 23.63
N LYS A 51 -14.02 1.49 24.59
CA LYS A 51 -12.91 1.50 25.57
C LYS A 51 -13.50 1.24 26.96
N PHE A 52 -12.92 0.28 27.65
CA PHE A 52 -13.29 -0.06 29.03
C PHE A 52 -12.03 -0.42 29.81
N ASN A 53 -11.70 0.41 30.78
CA ASN A 53 -10.49 0.31 31.58
C ASN A 53 -9.22 0.23 30.68
N THR A 54 -8.47 -0.87 30.77
CA THR A 54 -7.25 -1.13 29.97
C THR A 54 -7.53 -1.85 28.65
N TYR A 55 -8.77 -2.20 28.38
CA TYR A 55 -9.18 -2.90 27.17
C TYR A 55 -9.78 -1.94 26.13
N THR A 56 -9.59 -2.27 24.88
CA THR A 56 -10.22 -1.60 23.75
C THR A 56 -10.75 -2.65 22.77
N LEU A 57 -12.05 -2.69 22.57
CA LEU A 57 -12.69 -3.52 21.53
C LEU A 57 -12.93 -2.66 20.28
N SER A 58 -12.49 -3.12 19.13
CA SER A 58 -12.69 -2.46 17.85
C SER A 58 -13.39 -3.38 16.87
N LEU A 59 -14.49 -2.92 16.30
CA LEU A 59 -15.20 -3.57 15.20
C LEU A 59 -14.95 -2.75 13.95
N GLY A 60 -14.58 -3.41 12.85
CA GLY A 60 -14.30 -2.76 11.58
C GLY A 60 -14.98 -3.45 10.42
N SER A 61 -15.48 -2.66 9.47
CA SER A 61 -15.96 -3.13 8.18
C SER A 61 -15.39 -2.22 7.11
N SER A 62 -14.81 -2.80 6.05
CA SER A 62 -14.34 -2.04 4.91
C SER A 62 -14.71 -2.72 3.61
N ARG A 63 -15.03 -1.91 2.61
CA ARG A 63 -15.24 -2.33 1.23
C ARG A 63 -14.34 -1.48 0.33
N THR A 64 -13.55 -2.15 -0.49
CA THR A 64 -12.69 -1.54 -1.49
C THR A 64 -13.08 -2.06 -2.86
N GLU A 65 -13.39 -1.16 -3.78
CA GLU A 65 -13.64 -1.46 -5.18
C GLU A 65 -12.56 -0.77 -6.00
N ASN A 66 -11.83 -1.54 -6.78
CA ASN A 66 -10.77 -1.02 -7.63
C ASN A 66 -11.01 -1.50 -9.06
N THR A 67 -11.22 -0.57 -9.96
CA THR A 67 -11.35 -0.83 -11.39
C THR A 67 -10.11 -0.30 -12.09
N SER A 68 -9.49 -1.12 -12.93
CA SER A 68 -8.33 -0.73 -13.73
C SER A 68 -8.40 -1.36 -15.11
N SER A 69 -8.06 -0.60 -16.14
CA SER A 69 -7.94 -1.12 -17.50
C SER A 69 -6.51 -1.57 -17.77
N PHE A 70 -6.32 -2.71 -18.38
CA PHE A 70 -5.04 -3.13 -18.92
C PHE A 70 -5.13 -3.43 -20.40
N TYR A 71 -4.02 -3.17 -21.09
CA TYR A 71 -3.94 -3.20 -22.55
C TYR A 71 -3.15 -4.40 -23.00
N THR A 72 -3.71 -5.14 -23.95
CA THR A 72 -3.01 -6.16 -24.73
C THR A 72 -2.75 -5.60 -26.15
N THR A 73 -2.09 -6.38 -26.98
CA THR A 73 -1.77 -5.97 -28.36
C THR A 73 -3.03 -5.59 -29.16
N ASN A 74 -4.17 -6.23 -28.89
CA ASN A 74 -5.37 -6.11 -29.71
C ASN A 74 -6.63 -5.68 -28.95
N THR A 75 -6.57 -5.63 -27.61
CA THR A 75 -7.78 -5.44 -26.79
C THR A 75 -7.43 -4.76 -25.47
N VAL A 76 -8.37 -4.01 -24.94
CA VAL A 76 -8.34 -3.51 -23.56
C VAL A 76 -9.32 -4.31 -22.74
N TYR A 77 -8.89 -4.73 -21.57
CA TYR A 77 -9.70 -5.43 -20.59
C TYR A 77 -9.86 -4.57 -19.34
N ASP A 78 -11.06 -4.51 -18.83
CA ASP A 78 -11.33 -3.94 -17.53
C ASP A 78 -11.23 -5.04 -16.48
N MET A 79 -10.39 -4.82 -15.50
CA MET A 79 -10.23 -5.65 -14.30
C MET A 79 -10.86 -4.92 -13.13
N GLU A 80 -11.83 -5.56 -12.52
CA GLU A 80 -12.46 -5.09 -11.29
C GLU A 80 -12.07 -6.01 -10.13
N THR A 81 -11.73 -5.41 -8.99
CA THR A 81 -11.45 -6.14 -7.76
C THR A 81 -12.28 -5.55 -6.63
N VAL A 82 -13.10 -6.39 -6.01
CA VAL A 82 -13.92 -6.05 -4.85
C VAL A 82 -13.37 -6.79 -3.64
N SER A 83 -13.06 -6.06 -2.58
CA SER A 83 -12.58 -6.62 -1.31
C SER A 83 -13.46 -6.15 -0.17
N ASN A 84 -14.16 -7.07 0.47
CA ASN A 84 -14.93 -6.83 1.68
C ASN A 84 -14.18 -7.42 2.87
N THR A 85 -13.91 -6.60 3.88
CA THR A 85 -13.22 -7.04 5.10
C THR A 85 -14.06 -6.71 6.32
N PHE A 86 -14.28 -7.70 7.16
CA PHE A 86 -14.84 -7.52 8.50
C PHE A 86 -13.78 -7.91 9.53
N SER A 87 -13.63 -7.11 10.59
CA SER A 87 -12.62 -7.34 11.62
C SER A 87 -13.15 -7.08 13.03
N VAL A 88 -12.68 -7.89 13.96
CA VAL A 88 -12.87 -7.72 15.40
C VAL A 88 -11.51 -7.77 16.05
N ASN A 89 -11.16 -6.76 16.84
CA ASN A 89 -9.88 -6.69 17.54
C ASN A 89 -10.11 -6.35 19.01
N LEU A 90 -9.39 -7.02 19.89
CA LEU A 90 -9.35 -6.75 21.31
C LEU A 90 -7.92 -6.42 21.71
N ASP A 91 -7.71 -5.22 22.20
CA ASP A 91 -6.42 -4.73 22.67
C ASP A 91 -6.45 -4.58 24.19
N LYS A 92 -5.35 -4.96 24.85
CA LYS A 92 -5.12 -4.78 26.29
C LYS A 92 -3.84 -3.99 26.52
N ILE A 93 -3.93 -2.91 27.28
CA ILE A 93 -2.75 -2.19 27.74
C ILE A 93 -2.09 -3.03 28.84
N LEU A 94 -0.87 -3.53 28.57
CA LEU A 94 -0.07 -4.32 29.51
C LEU A 94 0.76 -3.41 30.42
N LEU A 95 1.30 -2.33 29.86
CA LEU A 95 2.13 -1.37 30.57
C LEU A 95 1.82 0.04 30.08
N ARG A 96 1.67 0.96 31.02
CA ARG A 96 1.56 2.38 30.73
C ARG A 96 2.18 3.20 31.84
N ASN A 97 3.21 3.95 31.51
CA ASN A 97 3.83 4.93 32.39
C ASN A 97 4.11 6.24 31.64
N GLN A 98 4.80 7.18 32.22
CA GLN A 98 5.10 8.48 31.59
C GLN A 98 5.95 8.38 30.33
N LYS A 99 6.80 7.35 30.20
CA LYS A 99 7.77 7.20 29.09
C LYS A 99 7.39 6.12 28.10
N SER A 100 6.58 5.14 28.53
CA SER A 100 6.34 3.93 27.73
C SER A 100 4.90 3.46 27.82
N LYS A 101 4.42 2.91 26.70
CA LYS A 101 3.17 2.19 26.62
C LYS A 101 3.40 0.89 25.85
N LEU A 102 2.87 -0.22 26.38
CA LEU A 102 2.86 -1.53 25.73
C LEU A 102 1.42 -2.05 25.68
N THR A 103 1.00 -2.45 24.49
CA THR A 103 -0.34 -2.96 24.23
C THR A 103 -0.25 -4.32 23.55
N PHE A 104 -0.95 -5.30 24.05
CA PHE A 104 -1.13 -6.60 23.41
C PHE A 104 -2.50 -6.63 22.72
N GLY A 105 -2.55 -7.13 21.50
CA GLY A 105 -3.76 -7.23 20.70
C GLY A 105 -3.98 -8.64 20.17
N ILE A 106 -5.24 -9.05 20.11
CA ILE A 106 -5.70 -10.23 19.37
C ILE A 106 -6.80 -9.79 18.42
N GLY A 107 -6.81 -10.36 17.22
CA GLY A 107 -7.77 -9.99 16.19
C GLY A 107 -8.23 -11.17 15.34
N LEU A 108 -9.37 -10.97 14.72
CA LEU A 108 -9.94 -11.86 13.71
C LEU A 108 -10.44 -11.02 12.55
N LYS A 109 -9.99 -11.37 11.31
CA LYS A 109 -10.39 -10.71 10.08
C LYS A 109 -10.99 -11.73 9.13
N ARG A 110 -12.15 -11.43 8.55
CA ARG A 110 -12.70 -12.17 7.42
C ARG A 110 -12.66 -11.28 6.19
N LYS A 111 -11.91 -11.73 5.18
CA LYS A 111 -11.75 -11.03 3.90
C LYS A 111 -12.44 -11.83 2.79
N HIS A 112 -13.29 -11.19 2.02
CA HIS A 112 -13.88 -11.74 0.82
C HIS A 112 -13.41 -10.93 -0.38
N ASN A 113 -12.55 -11.52 -1.20
CA ASN A 113 -11.92 -10.89 -2.35
C ASN A 113 -12.46 -11.51 -3.64
N GLN A 114 -13.05 -10.69 -4.49
CA GLN A 114 -13.53 -11.07 -5.81
C GLN A 114 -12.78 -10.28 -6.87
N SER A 115 -12.37 -10.95 -7.94
CA SER A 115 -11.74 -10.29 -9.08
C SER A 115 -12.45 -10.72 -10.35
N TYR A 116 -12.70 -9.75 -11.21
CA TYR A 116 -13.40 -9.92 -12.48
C TYR A 116 -12.50 -9.42 -13.61
N ILE A 117 -12.57 -10.06 -14.76
CA ILE A 117 -12.11 -9.53 -16.04
C ILE A 117 -13.33 -9.40 -16.91
N GLU A 118 -13.68 -8.19 -17.29
CA GLU A 118 -14.97 -7.87 -17.91
C GLU A 118 -16.12 -8.32 -16.98
N GLU A 119 -16.91 -9.29 -17.42
CA GLU A 119 -18.02 -9.87 -16.64
C GLU A 119 -17.66 -11.27 -16.07
N ALA A 120 -16.48 -11.80 -16.41
CA ALA A 120 -16.06 -13.13 -15.99
C ALA A 120 -15.39 -13.09 -14.63
N ILE A 121 -15.80 -13.96 -13.71
CA ILE A 121 -15.15 -14.14 -12.41
C ILE A 121 -13.79 -14.80 -12.65
N LEU A 122 -12.72 -14.06 -12.33
CA LEU A 122 -11.36 -14.58 -12.34
C LEU A 122 -11.02 -15.27 -11.02
N SER A 123 -11.53 -14.75 -9.91
CA SER A 123 -11.24 -15.25 -8.58
C SER A 123 -12.35 -14.85 -7.61
N ASP A 124 -12.81 -15.81 -6.82
CA ASP A 124 -13.70 -15.59 -5.67
C ASP A 124 -13.10 -16.32 -4.47
N ARG A 125 -12.76 -15.56 -3.42
CA ARG A 125 -11.93 -16.09 -2.32
C ARG A 125 -12.30 -15.51 -0.98
N VAL A 126 -12.50 -16.39 -0.02
CA VAL A 126 -12.70 -16.02 1.39
C VAL A 126 -11.48 -16.45 2.19
N LEU A 127 -10.89 -15.50 2.93
CA LEU A 127 -9.83 -15.75 3.89
C LEU A 127 -10.31 -15.37 5.29
N THR A 128 -10.00 -16.21 6.26
CA THR A 128 -10.15 -15.88 7.67
C THR A 128 -8.78 -15.86 8.30
N ILE A 129 -8.42 -14.73 8.92
CA ILE A 129 -7.08 -14.47 9.44
C ILE A 129 -7.19 -14.13 10.91
N GLY A 130 -6.56 -14.94 11.75
CA GLY A 130 -6.31 -14.60 13.14
C GLY A 130 -5.02 -13.83 13.26
N ASP A 131 -4.98 -12.80 14.09
CA ASP A 131 -3.77 -12.02 14.34
C ASP A 131 -3.51 -11.82 15.83
N ILE A 132 -2.22 -11.76 16.14
CA ILE A 132 -1.70 -11.40 17.48
C ILE A 132 -0.72 -10.24 17.24
N SER A 133 -0.80 -9.22 18.07
CA SER A 133 0.09 -8.06 17.97
C SER A 133 0.63 -7.61 19.32
N LEU A 134 1.85 -7.09 19.29
CA LEU A 134 2.48 -6.40 20.41
C LEU A 134 2.93 -5.03 19.95
N ASN A 135 2.32 -3.99 20.50
CA ASN A 135 2.55 -2.60 20.07
C ASN A 135 3.16 -1.83 21.23
N GLY A 136 4.34 -1.28 21.04
CA GLY A 136 5.08 -0.52 22.04
C GLY A 136 5.41 0.89 21.56
N THR A 137 5.35 1.85 22.48
CA THR A 137 5.94 3.18 22.28
C THR A 137 6.75 3.52 23.51
N THR A 138 7.94 4.10 23.31
CA THR A 138 8.82 4.49 24.42
C THR A 138 9.72 5.65 24.02
N THR A 139 10.13 6.43 25.00
CA THR A 139 11.21 7.41 24.80
C THR A 139 12.55 6.70 24.76
N PHE A 140 13.31 6.89 23.67
CA PHE A 140 14.61 6.24 23.44
C PHE A 140 15.61 7.22 22.87
N TYR A 141 16.78 7.39 23.49
CA TYR A 141 17.83 8.33 23.08
C TYR A 141 17.33 9.75 22.71
N GLY A 142 16.42 10.30 23.53
CA GLY A 142 15.84 11.63 23.32
C GLY A 142 14.84 11.73 22.17
N GLY A 143 14.43 10.61 21.60
CA GLY A 143 13.38 10.52 20.60
C GLY A 143 12.23 9.63 21.07
N LEU A 144 11.18 9.54 20.27
CA LEU A 144 10.05 8.65 20.47
C LEU A 144 10.20 7.45 19.52
N LEU A 145 10.34 6.27 20.09
CA LEU A 145 10.38 4.99 19.37
C LEU A 145 9.03 4.30 19.47
N GLY A 146 8.42 3.99 18.34
CA GLY A 146 7.30 3.08 18.22
C GLY A 146 7.74 1.77 17.56
N ALA A 147 7.24 0.64 18.05
CA ALA A 147 7.44 -0.66 17.44
C ALA A 147 6.15 -1.48 17.50
N SER A 148 5.84 -2.20 16.43
CA SER A 148 4.68 -3.10 16.34
C SER A 148 5.15 -4.43 15.76
N LEU A 149 5.03 -5.50 16.53
CA LEU A 149 5.26 -6.87 16.09
C LEU A 149 3.90 -7.54 15.90
N GLY A 150 3.65 -8.05 14.69
CA GLY A 150 2.43 -8.76 14.32
C GLY A 150 2.72 -10.19 13.88
N TYR A 151 1.85 -11.10 14.25
CA TYR A 151 1.77 -12.45 13.73
C TYR A 151 0.37 -12.66 13.17
N GLU A 152 0.26 -13.09 11.93
CA GLU A 152 -0.99 -13.40 11.24
C GLU A 152 -0.98 -14.85 10.77
N ARG A 153 -2.10 -15.53 10.97
CA ARG A 153 -2.32 -16.90 10.51
C ARG A 153 -3.67 -17.04 9.82
N GLY A 154 -3.66 -17.57 8.60
CA GLY A 154 -4.86 -17.99 7.93
C GLY A 154 -5.48 -19.22 8.59
N MET A 155 -6.79 -19.21 8.77
CA MET A 155 -7.54 -20.22 9.53
C MET A 155 -8.68 -20.81 8.71
N ARG A 156 -9.02 -22.08 8.99
CA ARG A 156 -10.16 -22.81 8.41
C ARG A 156 -11.45 -22.48 9.13
N ALA A 157 -11.87 -21.23 9.11
CA ALA A 157 -13.06 -20.78 9.83
C ALA A 157 -13.91 -19.85 8.95
N LEU A 158 -15.16 -19.63 9.31
CA LEU A 158 -16.08 -18.66 8.71
C LEU A 158 -16.17 -18.74 7.17
N GLY A 159 -16.14 -19.95 6.60
CA GLY A 159 -16.23 -20.17 5.16
C GLY A 159 -14.92 -19.92 4.38
N ALA A 160 -13.78 -19.86 5.09
CA ALA A 160 -12.48 -19.66 4.45
C ALA A 160 -12.10 -20.81 3.51
N GLU A 161 -11.41 -20.44 2.45
CA GLU A 161 -10.80 -21.36 1.51
C GLU A 161 -9.84 -22.33 2.23
N ARG A 162 -9.81 -23.58 1.77
CA ARG A 162 -8.95 -24.64 2.33
C ARG A 162 -7.79 -24.93 1.40
N ASP A 163 -6.63 -25.25 1.97
CA ASP A 163 -5.45 -25.60 1.19
C ASP A 163 -5.37 -27.10 0.82
N LYS A 164 -6.44 -27.87 1.04
CA LYS A 164 -6.53 -29.27 0.63
C LYS A 164 -6.33 -29.36 -0.89
N ASN A 165 -5.39 -30.19 -1.33
CA ASN A 165 -5.02 -30.40 -2.72
C ASN A 165 -4.27 -29.23 -3.42
N LYS A 166 -3.86 -28.19 -2.69
CA LYS A 166 -2.99 -27.16 -3.25
C LYS A 166 -1.54 -27.62 -3.30
N GLY A 167 -0.90 -27.45 -4.45
CA GLY A 167 0.53 -27.70 -4.60
C GLY A 167 1.39 -26.85 -3.67
N VAL A 168 2.62 -27.29 -3.40
CA VAL A 168 3.60 -26.56 -2.55
C VAL A 168 3.89 -25.15 -3.08
N ARG A 169 3.60 -24.90 -4.34
CA ARG A 169 3.87 -23.64 -5.05
C ARG A 169 2.66 -22.73 -5.16
N SER A 170 1.50 -23.19 -4.77
CA SER A 170 0.25 -22.43 -4.82
C SER A 170 0.12 -21.50 -3.63
N PRO A 171 -0.52 -20.34 -3.80
CA PRO A 171 -0.84 -19.45 -2.68
C PRO A 171 -1.67 -20.16 -1.61
N LYS A 172 -1.31 -19.96 -0.36
CA LYS A 172 -1.94 -20.60 0.80
C LYS A 172 -2.97 -19.70 1.45
N ALA A 173 -4.14 -20.26 1.77
CA ALA A 173 -5.13 -19.63 2.63
C ALA A 173 -4.75 -19.79 4.10
N GLU A 174 -4.06 -20.89 4.46
CA GLU A 174 -3.59 -21.23 5.79
C GLU A 174 -2.13 -20.83 6.01
N PHE A 175 -1.78 -19.61 5.61
CA PHE A 175 -0.44 -19.06 5.70
C PHE A 175 -0.06 -18.61 7.12
N MET A 176 1.25 -18.42 7.33
CA MET A 176 1.82 -17.71 8.47
C MET A 176 2.61 -16.50 8.00
N LYS A 177 2.40 -15.35 8.64
CA LYS A 177 3.08 -14.10 8.31
C LYS A 177 3.48 -13.35 9.56
N TYR A 178 4.70 -12.85 9.59
CA TYR A 178 5.24 -11.98 10.63
C TYR A 178 5.48 -10.59 10.03
N THR A 179 5.16 -9.57 10.80
CA THR A 179 5.39 -8.18 10.41
C THR A 179 5.98 -7.42 11.59
N LEU A 180 7.08 -6.71 11.35
CA LEU A 180 7.66 -5.75 12.30
C LEU A 180 7.63 -4.38 11.65
N ASN A 181 6.93 -3.44 12.30
CA ASN A 181 6.96 -2.04 11.94
C ASN A 181 7.69 -1.28 13.05
N THR A 182 8.58 -0.38 12.67
CA THR A 182 9.29 0.49 13.62
C THR A 182 9.25 1.91 13.08
N ASN A 183 8.96 2.86 13.95
CA ASN A 183 9.01 4.27 13.65
C ASN A 183 9.80 4.99 14.77
N TYR A 184 10.70 5.86 14.37
CA TYR A 184 11.49 6.65 15.28
C TYR A 184 11.44 8.12 14.89
N TYR A 185 11.09 8.96 15.85
CA TYR A 185 11.03 10.41 15.72
C TYR A 185 11.99 11.02 16.70
N LYS A 186 12.98 11.81 16.21
CA LYS A 186 13.97 12.44 17.06
C LYS A 186 14.16 13.91 16.68
N PRO A 187 13.83 14.85 17.58
CA PRO A 187 14.31 16.23 17.46
C PRO A 187 15.83 16.23 17.68
N LEU A 188 16.60 16.57 16.65
CA LEU A 188 18.05 16.73 16.74
C LEU A 188 18.41 18.10 17.31
N THR A 189 17.62 19.12 16.94
CA THR A 189 17.65 20.47 17.50
C THR A 189 16.22 20.98 17.63
N GLN A 190 16.04 22.22 18.09
CA GLN A 190 14.71 22.86 18.13
C GLN A 190 14.04 22.97 16.74
N LYS A 191 14.84 23.00 15.67
CA LYS A 191 14.35 23.15 14.29
C LYS A 191 14.56 21.94 13.41
N LEU A 192 15.50 21.06 13.73
CA LEU A 192 15.89 19.90 12.92
C LEU A 192 15.30 18.62 13.52
N VAL A 193 14.58 17.87 12.71
CA VAL A 193 13.93 16.61 13.12
C VAL A 193 14.35 15.49 12.18
N TYR A 194 14.72 14.37 12.75
CA TYR A 194 14.96 13.11 12.05
C TYR A 194 13.80 12.14 12.27
N ARG A 195 13.38 11.49 11.19
CA ARG A 195 12.39 10.39 11.20
C ARG A 195 12.97 9.17 10.52
N PHE A 196 12.73 8.03 11.12
CA PHE A 196 13.07 6.73 10.56
C PHE A 196 11.85 5.82 10.62
N ASN A 197 11.51 5.18 9.49
CA ASN A 197 10.46 4.19 9.41
C ASN A 197 11.03 2.92 8.78
N THR A 198 10.63 1.76 9.29
CA THR A 198 10.93 0.48 8.64
C THR A 198 9.79 -0.49 8.81
N THR A 199 9.54 -1.26 7.76
CA THR A 199 8.62 -2.38 7.76
C THR A 199 9.37 -3.63 7.29
N LEU A 200 9.29 -4.69 8.09
CA LEU A 200 9.80 -6.02 7.75
C LEU A 200 8.60 -6.97 7.68
N THR A 201 8.49 -7.70 6.59
CA THR A 201 7.48 -8.76 6.44
C THR A 201 8.17 -10.07 6.09
N HIS A 202 7.74 -11.15 6.73
CA HIS A 202 8.28 -12.48 6.51
C HIS A 202 7.18 -13.54 6.50
N SER A 203 7.11 -14.30 5.42
CA SER A 203 6.34 -15.53 5.32
C SER A 203 7.15 -16.62 4.64
N ASN A 204 7.07 -17.86 5.13
CA ASN A 204 7.62 -19.01 4.42
C ASN A 204 6.62 -19.61 3.44
N ASP A 205 5.34 -19.25 3.56
CA ASP A 205 4.29 -19.64 2.64
C ASP A 205 4.27 -18.74 1.41
N VAL A 206 3.75 -19.23 0.31
CA VAL A 206 3.38 -18.41 -0.85
C VAL A 206 2.08 -17.73 -0.51
N LEU A 207 2.12 -16.40 -0.40
CA LEU A 207 0.96 -15.60 -0.06
C LEU A 207 0.12 -15.28 -1.29
N TYR A 208 -1.17 -15.08 -1.11
CA TYR A 208 -2.00 -14.41 -2.10
C TYR A 208 -1.57 -12.96 -2.28
N GLY A 209 -1.80 -12.38 -3.46
CA GLY A 209 -1.42 -11.00 -3.76
C GLY A 209 -1.96 -9.99 -2.73
N SER A 210 -3.18 -10.20 -2.23
CA SER A 210 -3.79 -9.37 -1.18
C SER A 210 -3.09 -9.42 0.17
N GLU A 211 -2.27 -10.44 0.44
CA GLU A 211 -1.56 -10.66 1.71
C GLU A 211 -0.06 -10.38 1.61
N LYS A 212 0.47 -10.22 0.39
CA LYS A 212 1.87 -9.85 0.17
C LYS A 212 2.13 -8.41 0.58
N HIS A 213 3.34 -8.15 1.03
CA HIS A 213 3.80 -6.78 1.23
C HIS A 213 4.08 -6.13 -0.13
N SER A 214 3.52 -4.94 -0.33
CA SER A 214 3.66 -4.16 -1.55
C SER A 214 4.57 -2.96 -1.31
N ILE A 215 5.55 -2.74 -2.18
CA ILE A 215 6.50 -1.64 -2.12
C ILE A 215 6.38 -0.83 -3.41
N GLY A 216 6.44 0.49 -3.29
CA GLY A 216 6.21 1.44 -4.38
C GLY A 216 4.82 2.05 -4.30
N GLY A 217 4.62 3.17 -4.98
CA GLY A 217 3.42 3.98 -4.90
C GLY A 217 3.54 5.13 -3.90
N VAL A 218 2.43 5.81 -3.64
CA VAL A 218 2.37 6.93 -2.70
C VAL A 218 2.61 6.44 -1.28
N GLY A 219 3.49 7.11 -0.53
CA GLY A 219 3.77 6.78 0.87
C GLY A 219 4.70 5.60 1.08
N SER A 220 5.34 5.08 0.01
CA SER A 220 6.35 4.05 0.03
C SER A 220 7.65 4.58 -0.56
N VAL A 221 8.35 3.83 -1.43
CA VAL A 221 9.60 4.28 -2.04
C VAL A 221 9.35 5.38 -3.07
N GLY A 222 9.92 6.57 -2.84
CA GLY A 222 9.73 7.74 -3.67
C GLY A 222 10.21 7.56 -5.12
N GLY A 223 9.50 8.19 -6.08
CA GLY A 223 9.82 8.14 -7.51
C GLY A 223 9.26 6.93 -8.25
N PHE A 224 8.41 6.11 -7.60
CA PHE A 224 7.82 4.90 -8.18
C PHE A 224 6.29 4.88 -8.14
N HIS A 225 5.65 6.03 -7.94
CA HIS A 225 4.20 6.11 -7.79
C HIS A 225 3.43 5.56 -9.00
N ARG A 226 3.90 5.90 -10.21
CA ARG A 226 3.23 5.54 -11.48
C ARG A 226 3.77 4.30 -12.16
N THR A 227 4.84 3.74 -11.66
CA THR A 227 5.55 2.60 -12.29
C THR A 227 4.97 1.25 -11.90
N GLY A 228 4.04 1.26 -10.97
CA GLY A 228 3.56 0.05 -10.31
C GLY A 228 4.39 -0.30 -9.07
N ASN A 229 3.82 -1.17 -8.28
CA ASN A 229 4.41 -1.70 -7.07
C ASN A 229 5.03 -3.08 -7.33
N ILE A 230 5.99 -3.44 -6.51
CA ILE A 230 6.51 -4.80 -6.40
C ILE A 230 5.98 -5.44 -5.12
N GLN A 231 5.63 -6.71 -5.20
CA GLN A 231 5.06 -7.44 -4.08
C GLN A 231 5.90 -8.67 -3.73
N GLY A 232 5.95 -8.99 -2.44
CA GLY A 232 6.68 -10.17 -1.98
C GLY A 232 6.11 -10.81 -0.72
N ASP A 233 6.40 -12.12 -0.59
CA ASP A 233 6.14 -12.89 0.63
C ASP A 233 7.07 -12.46 1.78
N LYS A 234 8.25 -11.94 1.42
CA LYS A 234 9.27 -11.37 2.31
C LYS A 234 9.62 -9.99 1.78
N ALA A 235 9.67 -9.01 2.68
CA ALA A 235 9.95 -7.64 2.30
C ALA A 235 10.68 -6.89 3.42
N ILE A 236 11.48 -5.93 3.01
CA ILE A 236 12.03 -4.89 3.84
C ILE A 236 11.79 -3.55 3.17
N GLU A 237 11.29 -2.60 3.91
CA GLU A 237 11.14 -1.22 3.51
C GLU A 237 11.72 -0.32 4.58
N ILE A 238 12.52 0.65 4.18
CA ILE A 238 13.21 1.60 5.07
C ILE A 238 13.03 2.99 4.50
N GLU A 239 12.67 3.93 5.34
CA GLU A 239 12.60 5.34 5.02
C GLU A 239 13.34 6.15 6.08
N ASN A 240 14.16 7.09 5.63
CA ASN A 240 14.83 8.09 6.44
C ASN A 240 14.41 9.47 5.97
N GLU A 241 14.04 10.34 6.87
CA GLU A 241 13.67 11.71 6.57
C GLU A 241 14.35 12.67 7.52
N LEU A 242 14.89 13.73 6.97
CA LEU A 242 15.41 14.87 7.72
C LEU A 242 14.60 16.11 7.34
N SER A 243 13.95 16.73 8.30
CA SER A 243 13.13 17.94 8.10
C SER A 243 13.65 19.10 8.94
N TYR A 244 13.68 20.30 8.33
CA TYR A 244 14.14 21.52 9.00
C TYR A 244 13.02 22.56 9.03
N ARG A 245 12.66 23.06 10.21
CA ARG A 245 11.63 24.07 10.39
C ARG A 245 12.20 25.45 10.12
N VAL A 246 11.88 26.03 8.97
CA VAL A 246 12.35 27.39 8.59
C VAL A 246 11.46 28.48 9.12
N LEU A 247 10.12 28.22 9.22
CA LEU A 247 9.13 29.12 9.78
C LEU A 247 8.31 28.39 10.83
N ASP A 248 8.09 29.04 11.97
CA ASP A 248 7.18 28.60 13.03
C ASP A 248 6.50 29.85 13.61
N SER A 249 5.29 30.11 13.14
CA SER A 249 4.51 31.29 13.50
C SER A 249 3.06 30.91 13.76
N GLU A 250 2.48 31.41 14.84
CA GLU A 250 1.06 31.20 15.11
C GLU A 250 0.16 31.76 14.02
N LYS A 251 0.54 32.90 13.43
CA LYS A 251 -0.23 33.59 12.38
C LYS A 251 -0.03 32.96 11.01
N PHE A 252 1.21 32.62 10.64
CA PHE A 252 1.57 32.16 9.30
C PHE A 252 1.76 30.65 9.20
N GLY A 253 1.65 29.90 10.31
CA GLY A 253 1.84 28.45 10.31
C GLY A 253 3.29 28.05 10.33
N LYS A 254 3.54 26.78 9.95
CA LYS A 254 4.86 26.12 10.00
C LYS A 254 5.28 25.71 8.61
N LEU A 255 6.47 26.14 8.18
CA LEU A 255 7.08 25.75 6.91
C LEU A 255 8.30 24.90 7.17
N SER A 256 8.36 23.71 6.57
CA SER A 256 9.41 22.73 6.80
C SER A 256 9.83 22.05 5.50
N PRO A 257 10.95 22.46 4.88
CA PRO A 257 11.61 21.64 3.88
C PRO A 257 12.08 20.31 4.48
N TYR A 258 12.07 19.26 3.66
CA TYR A 258 12.56 17.94 4.07
C TYR A 258 13.27 17.22 2.94
N LEU A 259 14.20 16.36 3.31
CA LEU A 259 14.86 15.40 2.45
C LEU A 259 14.54 13.99 2.96
N SER A 260 14.08 13.12 2.07
CA SER A 260 13.83 11.72 2.39
C SER A 260 14.61 10.80 1.45
N TYR A 261 15.13 9.70 2.00
CA TYR A 261 15.66 8.57 1.25
C TYR A 261 14.94 7.30 1.68
N SER A 262 14.45 6.57 0.70
CA SER A 262 13.72 5.32 0.90
C SER A 262 14.32 4.18 0.09
N TYR A 263 14.28 2.99 0.66
CA TYR A 263 14.73 1.74 0.06
C TYR A 263 13.72 0.64 0.35
N GLY A 264 13.41 -0.17 -0.67
CA GLY A 264 12.56 -1.32 -0.53
C GLY A 264 13.08 -2.52 -1.31
N LYS A 265 12.93 -3.71 -0.74
CA LYS A 265 13.30 -4.98 -1.35
C LYS A 265 12.27 -6.04 -1.03
N VAL A 266 11.89 -6.80 -2.03
CA VAL A 266 10.98 -7.94 -1.90
C VAL A 266 11.62 -9.24 -2.38
N ARG A 267 11.15 -10.34 -1.82
CA ARG A 267 11.48 -11.69 -2.28
C ARG A 267 10.24 -12.57 -2.20
N ASN A 268 9.93 -13.22 -3.29
CA ASN A 268 8.89 -14.24 -3.35
C ASN A 268 9.46 -15.62 -3.07
N ASN A 269 8.70 -16.46 -2.38
CA ASN A 269 8.97 -17.88 -2.21
C ASN A 269 8.87 -18.58 -3.57
N LYS A 270 9.31 -19.83 -3.65
CA LYS A 270 9.40 -20.54 -4.92
C LYS A 270 8.06 -20.48 -5.66
N ASN A 271 8.05 -19.85 -6.84
CA ASN A 271 7.05 -19.94 -7.91
C ASN A 271 5.78 -19.09 -7.87
N SER A 272 5.77 -17.97 -7.22
CA SER A 272 4.55 -17.15 -7.18
C SER A 272 4.51 -16.00 -8.18
N SER A 273 5.57 -15.71 -8.92
CA SER A 273 5.56 -14.56 -9.84
C SER A 273 6.64 -14.64 -10.89
N VAL A 274 6.46 -13.91 -11.99
CA VAL A 274 7.44 -13.73 -13.06
C VAL A 274 8.78 -13.22 -12.49
N HIS A 275 8.73 -12.38 -11.45
CA HIS A 275 9.92 -11.82 -10.80
C HIS A 275 10.03 -12.30 -9.34
N ARG A 276 11.03 -13.16 -9.08
CA ARG A 276 11.27 -13.74 -7.76
C ARG A 276 11.80 -12.73 -6.74
N LYS A 277 12.54 -11.73 -7.19
CA LYS A 277 13.16 -10.69 -6.36
C LYS A 277 12.95 -9.34 -7.01
N GLY A 278 12.78 -8.30 -6.20
CA GLY A 278 12.74 -6.94 -6.65
C GLY A 278 13.29 -5.98 -5.60
N TYR A 279 13.86 -4.88 -6.05
CA TYR A 279 14.27 -3.78 -5.19
C TYR A 279 14.06 -2.45 -5.89
N MET A 280 13.91 -1.42 -5.09
CA MET A 280 13.84 -0.03 -5.53
C MET A 280 14.36 0.89 -4.42
N SER A 281 14.92 2.03 -4.81
CA SER A 281 15.24 3.12 -3.90
C SER A 281 15.00 4.45 -4.54
N GLY A 282 14.67 5.45 -3.75
CA GLY A 282 14.40 6.78 -4.22
C GLY A 282 14.69 7.85 -3.18
N ALA A 283 14.80 9.08 -3.66
CA ALA A 283 14.94 10.26 -2.82
C ALA A 283 13.82 11.25 -3.11
N LEU A 284 13.41 11.98 -2.07
CA LEU A 284 12.46 13.07 -2.16
C LEU A 284 13.07 14.33 -1.57
N LEU A 285 12.83 15.45 -2.25
CA LEU A 285 13.00 16.79 -1.70
C LEU A 285 11.63 17.43 -1.64
N GLY A 286 11.17 17.78 -0.47
CA GLY A 286 9.81 18.28 -0.29
C GLY A 286 9.72 19.49 0.63
N LEU A 287 8.53 20.08 0.63
CA LEU A 287 8.17 21.24 1.42
C LEU A 287 6.81 21.01 2.05
N ARG A 288 6.75 20.96 3.38
CA ARG A 288 5.51 20.90 4.16
C ARG A 288 5.15 22.25 4.69
N TYR A 289 3.91 22.62 4.50
CA TYR A 289 3.34 23.84 5.05
C TYR A 289 2.09 23.50 5.86
N ASN A 290 2.14 23.75 7.15
CA ASN A 290 1.07 23.43 8.08
C ASN A 290 0.47 24.71 8.66
N MET A 291 -0.78 24.97 8.37
CA MET A 291 -1.60 26.04 8.93
C MET A 291 -2.71 25.47 9.84
N LYS A 292 -3.41 26.36 10.51
CA LYS A 292 -4.54 25.97 11.39
C LYS A 292 -5.61 25.14 10.66
N TYR A 293 -5.92 25.51 9.42
CA TYR A 293 -7.00 24.91 8.62
C TYR A 293 -6.53 24.21 7.36
N LEU A 294 -5.24 24.25 7.04
CA LEU A 294 -4.70 23.74 5.78
C LEU A 294 -3.33 23.12 6.00
N ASP A 295 -3.16 21.89 5.56
CA ASP A 295 -1.84 21.25 5.39
C ASP A 295 -1.56 21.08 3.90
N LEU A 296 -0.38 21.49 3.46
CA LEU A 296 0.14 21.29 2.11
C LEU A 296 1.43 20.49 2.19
N ASP A 297 1.61 19.55 1.29
CA ASP A 297 2.87 18.84 1.06
C ASP A 297 3.15 18.81 -0.44
N LEU A 298 4.29 19.35 -0.83
CA LEU A 298 4.78 19.32 -2.20
C LEU A 298 6.15 18.64 -2.19
N ALA A 299 6.33 17.59 -2.99
CA ALA A 299 7.59 16.89 -3.08
C ALA A 299 8.01 16.58 -4.52
N TYR A 300 9.28 16.76 -4.79
CA TYR A 300 9.96 16.27 -5.99
C TYR A 300 10.65 14.96 -5.64
N ALA A 301 10.34 13.92 -6.38
CA ALA A 301 10.83 12.57 -6.17
C ALA A 301 11.66 12.08 -7.36
N LYS A 302 12.78 11.41 -7.06
CA LYS A 302 13.68 10.83 -8.05
C LYS A 302 13.96 9.36 -7.72
N PRO A 303 13.71 8.41 -8.64
CA PRO A 303 14.17 7.04 -8.49
C PRO A 303 15.70 6.99 -8.61
N LEU A 304 16.35 6.26 -7.70
CA LEU A 304 17.81 6.14 -7.64
C LEU A 304 18.29 4.77 -8.15
N ALA A 305 17.82 3.70 -7.53
CA ALA A 305 18.17 2.34 -7.92
C ALA A 305 16.93 1.46 -8.04
N ARG A 306 16.99 0.47 -8.92
CA ARG A 306 15.85 -0.40 -9.21
C ARG A 306 16.26 -1.71 -9.85
N SER A 307 15.36 -2.69 -9.80
CA SER A 307 15.45 -3.89 -10.63
C SER A 307 15.23 -3.56 -12.11
N ASN A 308 15.90 -4.26 -13.02
CA ASN A 308 15.93 -3.96 -14.46
C ASN A 308 14.55 -3.99 -15.14
N TYR A 309 13.60 -4.76 -14.60
CA TYR A 309 12.23 -4.83 -15.14
C TYR A 309 11.34 -3.65 -14.75
N LEU A 310 11.77 -2.81 -13.81
CA LEU A 310 11.05 -1.60 -13.43
C LEU A 310 11.46 -0.44 -14.33
N LYS A 311 10.48 0.26 -14.88
CA LYS A 311 10.68 1.41 -15.78
C LYS A 311 10.02 2.67 -15.21
N PRO A 312 10.51 3.25 -14.09
CA PRO A 312 9.96 4.48 -13.55
C PRO A 312 10.26 5.67 -14.46
N LYS A 313 9.46 6.72 -14.32
CA LYS A 313 9.80 8.02 -14.89
C LYS A 313 11.05 8.56 -14.20
N ASN A 314 11.83 9.39 -14.87
CA ASN A 314 13.05 9.98 -14.31
C ASN A 314 12.79 10.90 -13.10
N ARG A 315 11.55 11.39 -12.97
CA ARG A 315 11.11 12.27 -11.89
C ARG A 315 9.60 12.20 -11.71
N GLU A 316 9.15 12.44 -10.50
CA GLU A 316 7.73 12.55 -10.15
C GLU A 316 7.53 13.75 -9.22
N ILE A 317 6.37 14.38 -9.28
CA ILE A 317 5.96 15.44 -8.36
C ILE A 317 4.75 14.92 -7.59
N TYR A 318 4.80 15.03 -6.28
CA TYR A 318 3.71 14.71 -5.37
C TYR A 318 3.15 15.99 -4.79
N PHE A 319 1.84 16.08 -4.76
CA PHE A 319 1.13 17.16 -4.13
C PHE A 319 -0.01 16.60 -3.28
N SER A 320 -0.11 17.07 -2.06
CA SER A 320 -1.21 16.77 -1.15
C SER A 320 -1.69 18.05 -0.48
N ALA A 321 -3.00 18.23 -0.41
CA ALA A 321 -3.65 19.30 0.31
C ALA A 321 -4.73 18.73 1.22
N THR A 322 -4.69 19.06 2.51
CA THR A 322 -5.67 18.62 3.51
C THR A 322 -6.29 19.83 4.17
N LEU A 323 -7.61 19.98 4.03
CA LEU A 323 -8.40 20.97 4.75
C LEU A 323 -8.86 20.40 6.09
N LYS A 324 -8.76 21.21 7.15
CA LYS A 324 -9.14 20.85 8.51
C LYS A 324 -10.31 21.73 8.94
N PHE A 325 -11.46 21.12 9.19
CA PHE A 325 -12.61 21.79 9.75
C PHE A 325 -12.75 21.39 11.21
N LYS A 326 -12.94 22.36 12.08
CA LYS A 326 -13.25 22.13 13.49
C LYS A 326 -14.72 22.51 13.66
N PHE A 327 -15.56 21.53 13.84
CA PHE A 327 -16.97 21.70 14.20
C PHE A 327 -17.09 21.91 15.70
#